data_ac1748ddfef1fbd0609e85b0f546758a
#
_entry.id   ac1748ddfef1fbd0609e85b0f546758a
#
_cell.length_a   1.000
_cell.length_b   1.000
_cell.length_c   1.000
_cell.angle_alpha   90.00
_cell.angle_beta   90.00
_cell.angle_gamma   90.00
#
_symmetry.space_group_name_H-M   'P 1'
#
loop_
_entity.id
_entity.type
_entity.pdbx_description
1 polymer ?
#
loop_
_entity_poly.entity_id
_entity_poly.type
_entity_poly.pdbx_seq_one_letter_code
_entity_poly.pdbx_strand_id
1 'polypeptide(L)'
;MAQMRKVRPSAGAEWLMGGFGLLRRSPFGLGLLGALFGLIAVALGFAAMSSPALLLIEQLIMMLLGPLLVAGMIWAAREVDQGRSANPGHLLRGIQDGKTGRLWATLLPQIAAGLLAVLLLFVVVGPTHLQSLVSAVEQAQGQTKPDPSLFAGIPMGRLFLWLLVVIAVGIVAGFFTFTAIPDMMFSDTGAIEAMKRSFRACMANLGAIVLFFVLLVIAAIAITIAVQIVGFIVRLIAGETAMLFVVQILMMAVLMPVVTGAMYFAWKQLIAGSDASAPVNRDSIVEA
;
A
#
# COMPACT_ATOMS: atom_id res chain seq x y z
N MET A 1 -4.27 10.59 27.76
CA MET A 1 -4.65 9.81 26.56
C MET A 1 -5.15 10.79 25.53
N ALA A 2 -4.44 11.00 24.41
CA ALA A 2 -4.89 11.89 23.34
C ALA A 2 -6.26 11.38 22.83
N GLN A 3 -7.29 12.23 22.88
CA GLN A 3 -8.62 11.90 22.37
C GLN A 3 -8.53 11.76 20.86
N MET A 4 -8.73 10.55 20.34
CA MET A 4 -8.77 10.30 18.91
C MET A 4 -9.96 11.04 18.30
N ARG A 5 -9.71 11.77 17.23
CA ARG A 5 -10.75 12.53 16.55
C ARG A 5 -11.65 11.59 15.76
N LYS A 6 -12.95 11.64 16.05
CA LYS A 6 -13.95 11.00 15.20
C LYS A 6 -14.29 11.93 14.04
N VAL A 7 -14.27 11.38 12.82
CA VAL A 7 -14.64 12.11 11.60
C VAL A 7 -15.94 11.55 11.02
N ARG A 8 -16.56 12.32 10.13
CA ARG A 8 -17.74 11.86 9.40
C ARG A 8 -17.32 10.79 8.37
N PRO A 9 -18.18 9.85 8.00
CA PRO A 9 -17.88 8.87 6.95
C PRO A 9 -17.41 9.51 5.63
N SER A 10 -17.94 10.69 5.27
CA SER A 10 -17.52 11.47 4.09
C SER A 10 -16.04 11.84 4.07
N ALA A 11 -15.36 11.84 5.22
CA ALA A 11 -13.92 12.12 5.28
C ALA A 11 -13.10 11.14 4.43
N GLY A 12 -13.55 9.90 4.26
CA GLY A 12 -12.90 8.94 3.36
C GLY A 12 -12.85 9.41 1.90
N ALA A 13 -13.90 10.07 1.42
CA ALA A 13 -13.91 10.69 0.10
C ALA A 13 -13.00 11.93 0.05
N GLU A 14 -12.97 12.73 1.12
CA GLU A 14 -12.10 13.91 1.22
C GLU A 14 -10.62 13.53 1.15
N TRP A 15 -10.21 12.43 1.79
CA TRP A 15 -8.84 11.92 1.73
C TRP A 15 -8.45 11.54 0.29
N LEU A 16 -9.31 10.77 -0.39
CA LEU A 16 -9.06 10.35 -1.76
C LEU A 16 -9.00 11.56 -2.71
N MET A 17 -9.97 12.48 -2.61
CA MET A 17 -9.97 13.72 -3.40
C MET A 17 -8.75 14.59 -3.10
N GLY A 18 -8.29 14.63 -1.84
CA GLY A 18 -7.06 15.29 -1.44
C GLY A 18 -5.84 14.69 -2.15
N GLY A 19 -5.73 13.36 -2.21
CA GLY A 19 -4.68 12.66 -2.95
C GLY A 19 -4.67 13.02 -4.44
N PHE A 20 -5.83 12.98 -5.10
CA PHE A 20 -5.97 13.44 -6.49
C PHE A 20 -5.65 14.94 -6.64
N GLY A 21 -6.06 15.76 -5.68
CA GLY A 21 -5.76 17.19 -5.65
C GLY A 21 -4.26 17.48 -5.63
N LEU A 22 -3.50 16.75 -4.83
CA LEU A 22 -2.04 16.87 -4.79
C LEU A 22 -1.40 16.44 -6.11
N LEU A 23 -1.81 15.29 -6.66
CA LEU A 23 -1.31 14.85 -7.96
C LEU A 23 -1.61 15.89 -9.05
N ARG A 24 -2.80 16.49 -9.05
CA ARG A 24 -3.18 17.53 -10.00
C ARG A 24 -2.36 18.82 -9.84
N ARG A 25 -1.95 19.16 -8.59
CA ARG A 25 -1.09 20.35 -8.33
C ARG A 25 0.35 20.13 -8.77
N SER A 26 0.86 18.92 -8.69
CA SER A 26 2.23 18.56 -9.08
C SER A 26 2.27 17.24 -9.87
N PRO A 27 1.69 17.21 -11.09
CA PRO A 27 1.57 15.97 -11.84
C PRO A 27 2.93 15.39 -12.24
N PHE A 28 3.86 16.25 -12.68
CA PHE A 28 5.21 15.81 -13.04
C PHE A 28 6.04 15.44 -11.80
N GLY A 29 5.97 16.21 -10.71
CA GLY A 29 6.74 15.93 -9.50
C GLY A 29 6.30 14.63 -8.82
N LEU A 30 5.02 14.56 -8.44
CA LEU A 30 4.49 13.36 -7.77
C LEU A 30 4.36 12.17 -8.72
N GLY A 31 3.96 12.41 -9.98
CA GLY A 31 3.88 11.36 -10.99
C GLY A 31 5.26 10.74 -11.30
N LEU A 32 6.32 11.55 -11.36
CA LEU A 32 7.68 11.04 -11.52
C LEU A 32 8.10 10.15 -10.34
N LEU A 33 7.76 10.52 -9.10
CA LEU A 33 8.05 9.68 -7.93
C LEU A 33 7.33 8.33 -8.01
N GLY A 34 6.05 8.33 -8.39
CA GLY A 34 5.30 7.09 -8.63
C GLY A 34 5.87 6.28 -9.79
N ALA A 35 6.27 6.93 -10.89
CA ALA A 35 6.93 6.30 -12.04
C ALA A 35 8.27 5.66 -11.64
N LEU A 36 9.09 6.34 -10.82
CA LEU A 36 10.34 5.78 -10.29
C LEU A 36 10.08 4.56 -9.39
N PHE A 37 9.04 4.61 -8.55
CA PHE A 37 8.61 3.43 -7.79
C PHE A 37 8.25 2.27 -8.72
N GLY A 38 7.44 2.53 -9.74
CA GLY A 38 7.05 1.54 -10.75
C GLY A 38 8.25 1.00 -11.53
N LEU A 39 9.19 1.86 -11.90
CA LEU A 39 10.40 1.48 -12.62
C LEU A 39 11.29 0.55 -11.77
N ILE A 40 11.46 0.83 -10.47
CA ILE A 40 12.20 -0.05 -9.56
C ILE A 40 11.53 -1.43 -9.50
N ALA A 41 10.20 -1.47 -9.33
CA ALA A 41 9.45 -2.73 -9.27
C ALA A 41 9.56 -3.52 -10.57
N VAL A 42 9.42 -2.86 -11.73
CA VAL A 42 9.55 -3.49 -13.04
C VAL A 42 10.96 -4.00 -13.30
N ALA A 43 11.98 -3.22 -12.98
CA ALA A 43 13.39 -3.61 -13.20
C ALA A 43 13.78 -4.83 -12.36
N LEU A 44 13.37 -4.84 -11.08
CA LEU A 44 13.59 -5.97 -10.19
C LEU A 44 12.81 -7.21 -10.63
N GLY A 45 11.50 -7.05 -10.97
CA GLY A 45 10.66 -8.14 -11.46
C GLY A 45 11.18 -8.76 -12.76
N PHE A 46 11.64 -7.94 -13.70
CA PHE A 46 12.23 -8.42 -14.96
C PHE A 46 13.54 -9.21 -14.71
N ALA A 47 14.42 -8.69 -13.85
CA ALA A 47 15.64 -9.39 -13.48
C ALA A 47 15.35 -10.73 -12.77
N ALA A 48 14.23 -10.82 -12.05
CA ALA A 48 13.81 -12.00 -11.31
C ALA A 48 13.18 -13.10 -12.18
N MET A 49 12.73 -12.79 -13.39
CA MET A 49 12.06 -13.77 -14.29
C MET A 49 12.93 -14.98 -14.69
N SER A 50 14.24 -14.87 -14.54
CA SER A 50 15.17 -15.93 -14.94
C SER A 50 15.23 -17.11 -13.95
N SER A 51 14.74 -16.96 -12.71
CA SER A 51 14.84 -18.02 -11.69
C SER A 51 13.85 -17.81 -10.54
N PRO A 52 13.22 -18.88 -10.02
CA PRO A 52 12.36 -18.81 -8.83
C PRO A 52 13.08 -18.24 -7.59
N ALA A 53 14.37 -18.49 -7.44
CA ALA A 53 15.17 -17.93 -6.34
C ALA A 53 15.28 -16.41 -6.43
N LEU A 54 15.42 -15.87 -7.64
CA LEU A 54 15.47 -14.42 -7.87
C LEU A 54 14.11 -13.76 -7.62
N LEU A 55 12.99 -14.44 -7.87
CA LEU A 55 11.66 -13.96 -7.50
C LEU A 55 11.52 -13.79 -5.98
N LEU A 56 12.04 -14.73 -5.19
CA LEU A 56 12.04 -14.59 -3.73
C LEU A 56 12.91 -13.42 -3.26
N ILE A 57 14.07 -13.24 -3.88
CA ILE A 57 14.97 -12.12 -3.57
C ILE A 57 14.30 -10.77 -3.93
N GLU A 58 13.66 -10.69 -5.08
CA GLU A 58 12.88 -9.52 -5.51
C GLU A 58 11.79 -9.17 -4.50
N GLN A 59 10.99 -10.16 -4.08
CA GLN A 59 9.95 -9.99 -3.08
C GLN A 59 10.51 -9.45 -1.76
N LEU A 60 11.65 -9.97 -1.29
CA LEU A 60 12.31 -9.49 -0.07
C LEU A 60 12.80 -8.05 -0.23
N ILE A 61 13.42 -7.73 -1.38
CA ILE A 61 13.87 -6.35 -1.67
C ILE A 61 12.67 -5.41 -1.68
N MET A 62 11.60 -5.73 -2.39
CA MET A 62 10.40 -4.88 -2.46
C MET A 62 9.70 -4.77 -1.11
N MET A 63 9.68 -5.83 -0.31
CA MET A 63 9.16 -5.80 1.06
C MET A 63 9.92 -4.79 1.92
N LEU A 64 11.26 -4.75 1.83
CA LEU A 64 12.09 -3.82 2.62
C LEU A 64 12.06 -2.39 2.06
N LEU A 65 12.05 -2.22 0.73
CA LEU A 65 12.01 -0.91 0.09
C LEU A 65 10.63 -0.25 0.20
N GLY A 66 9.56 -1.05 0.15
CA GLY A 66 8.19 -0.54 0.11
C GLY A 66 7.87 0.52 1.17
N PRO A 67 8.04 0.26 2.47
CA PRO A 67 7.79 1.24 3.52
C PRO A 67 8.64 2.51 3.39
N LEU A 68 9.88 2.40 2.92
CA LEU A 68 10.79 3.53 2.74
C LEU A 68 10.35 4.43 1.60
N LEU A 69 9.99 3.84 0.46
CA LEU A 69 9.52 4.57 -0.71
C LEU A 69 8.15 5.23 -0.44
N VAL A 70 7.24 4.52 0.23
CA VAL A 70 5.94 5.07 0.67
C VAL A 70 6.14 6.25 1.61
N ALA A 71 7.05 6.16 2.57
CA ALA A 71 7.39 7.25 3.48
C ALA A 71 7.91 8.48 2.73
N GLY A 72 8.79 8.27 1.74
CA GLY A 72 9.30 9.32 0.88
C GLY A 72 8.20 10.00 0.04
N MET A 73 7.26 9.22 -0.48
CA MET A 73 6.11 9.75 -1.22
C MET A 73 5.15 10.53 -0.32
N ILE A 74 4.92 10.08 0.92
CA ILE A 74 4.13 10.82 1.91
C ILE A 74 4.82 12.14 2.26
N TRP A 75 6.15 12.16 2.38
CA TRP A 75 6.90 13.39 2.55
C TRP A 75 6.69 14.34 1.36
N ALA A 76 6.81 13.84 0.13
CA ALA A 76 6.59 14.63 -1.08
C ALA A 76 5.15 15.18 -1.16
N ALA A 77 4.15 14.39 -0.74
CA ALA A 77 2.75 14.81 -0.64
C ALA A 77 2.59 16.02 0.30
N ARG A 78 3.27 16.00 1.46
CA ARG A 78 3.30 17.15 2.40
C ARG A 78 3.97 18.38 1.78
N GLU A 79 5.09 18.21 1.09
CA GLU A 79 5.78 19.32 0.41
C GLU A 79 4.85 20.02 -0.59
N VAL A 80 4.14 19.25 -1.41
CA VAL A 80 3.16 19.78 -2.39
C VAL A 80 1.97 20.43 -1.69
N ASP A 81 1.47 19.87 -0.58
CA ASP A 81 0.40 20.49 0.22
C ASP A 81 0.80 21.88 0.76
N GLN A 82 2.08 22.03 1.09
CA GLN A 82 2.67 23.29 1.57
C GLN A 82 3.15 24.22 0.44
N GLY A 83 2.81 23.92 -0.82
CA GLY A 83 3.16 24.75 -1.99
C GLY A 83 4.62 24.60 -2.47
N ARG A 84 5.36 23.59 -1.95
CA ARG A 84 6.71 23.28 -2.42
C ARG A 84 6.70 22.21 -3.52
N SER A 85 7.80 22.06 -4.24
CA SER A 85 7.90 21.08 -5.32
C SER A 85 8.27 19.68 -4.78
N ALA A 86 7.66 18.63 -5.37
CA ALA A 86 8.14 17.28 -5.20
C ALA A 86 9.37 17.04 -6.09
N ASN A 87 10.38 16.33 -5.54
CA ASN A 87 11.59 15.96 -6.28
C ASN A 87 12.01 14.51 -5.97
N PRO A 88 12.80 13.86 -6.86
CA PRO A 88 13.20 12.45 -6.70
C PRO A 88 13.91 12.14 -5.38
N GLY A 89 14.67 13.07 -4.82
CA GLY A 89 15.36 12.89 -3.54
C GLY A 89 14.44 12.64 -2.35
N HIS A 90 13.16 13.03 -2.46
CA HIS A 90 12.19 12.77 -1.39
C HIS A 90 11.92 11.29 -1.17
N LEU A 91 12.09 10.41 -2.18
CA LEU A 91 11.93 8.95 -2.00
C LEU A 91 12.86 8.37 -0.94
N LEU A 92 14.03 8.99 -0.75
CA LEU A 92 15.02 8.54 0.23
C LEU A 92 14.91 9.25 1.59
N ARG A 93 13.89 10.11 1.77
CA ARG A 93 13.78 10.95 2.96
C ARG A 93 13.71 10.15 4.26
N GLY A 94 12.99 9.03 4.26
CA GLY A 94 12.92 8.16 5.43
C GLY A 94 14.28 7.59 5.88
N ILE A 95 15.18 7.37 4.91
CA ILE A 95 16.56 6.90 5.17
C ILE A 95 17.41 8.07 5.67
N GLN A 96 17.34 9.22 4.98
CA GLN A 96 18.12 10.43 5.30
C GLN A 96 17.79 10.94 6.71
N ASP A 97 16.55 10.83 7.14
CA ASP A 97 16.11 11.24 8.48
C ASP A 97 16.37 10.18 9.57
N GLY A 98 17.09 9.09 9.23
CA GLY A 98 17.43 8.02 10.18
C GLY A 98 16.23 7.19 10.67
N LYS A 99 15.10 7.22 9.96
CA LYS A 99 13.84 6.58 10.37
C LYS A 99 13.67 5.16 9.82
N THR A 100 14.66 4.62 9.13
CA THR A 100 14.64 3.30 8.46
C THR A 100 14.14 2.18 9.37
N GLY A 101 14.70 2.04 10.58
CA GLY A 101 14.29 0.97 11.50
C GLY A 101 12.85 1.10 11.98
N ARG A 102 12.37 2.33 12.19
CA ARG A 102 10.96 2.60 12.56
C ARG A 102 10.01 2.24 11.41
N LEU A 103 10.39 2.55 10.18
CA LEU A 103 9.61 2.24 8.98
C LEU A 103 9.59 0.74 8.72
N TRP A 104 10.69 0.02 8.89
CA TRP A 104 10.71 -1.43 8.77
C TRP A 104 9.85 -2.14 9.83
N ALA A 105 9.69 -1.55 11.01
CA ALA A 105 8.79 -2.11 12.02
C ALA A 105 7.33 -2.22 11.53
N THR A 106 6.92 -1.42 10.52
CA THR A 106 5.58 -1.54 9.90
C THR A 106 5.39 -2.83 9.13
N LEU A 107 6.45 -3.58 8.86
CA LEU A 107 6.37 -4.92 8.26
C LEU A 107 5.87 -5.98 9.25
N LEU A 108 6.02 -5.76 10.56
CA LEU A 108 5.62 -6.74 11.58
C LEU A 108 4.15 -7.18 11.47
N PRO A 109 3.16 -6.28 11.37
CA PRO A 109 1.77 -6.68 11.17
C PRO A 109 1.55 -7.44 9.85
N GLN A 110 2.27 -7.07 8.78
CA GLN A 110 2.16 -7.73 7.47
C GLN A 110 2.75 -9.15 7.51
N ILE A 111 3.92 -9.31 8.13
CA ILE A 111 4.55 -10.63 8.33
C ILE A 111 3.65 -11.51 9.20
N ALA A 112 3.12 -10.99 10.30
CA ALA A 112 2.20 -11.73 11.15
C ALA A 112 0.93 -12.14 10.40
N ALA A 113 0.36 -11.26 9.58
CA ALA A 113 -0.79 -11.55 8.73
C ALA A 113 -0.46 -12.62 7.68
N GLY A 114 0.70 -12.54 7.05
CA GLY A 114 1.18 -13.54 6.08
C GLY A 114 1.37 -14.93 6.72
N LEU A 115 2.03 -14.99 7.86
CA LEU A 115 2.19 -16.25 8.61
C LEU A 115 0.83 -16.84 9.01
N LEU A 116 -0.08 -16.00 9.49
CA LEU A 116 -1.44 -16.45 9.83
C LEU A 116 -2.18 -16.93 8.57
N ALA A 117 -2.05 -16.26 7.43
CA ALA A 117 -2.64 -16.67 6.17
C ALA A 117 -2.16 -18.06 5.73
N VAL A 118 -0.85 -18.32 5.83
CA VAL A 118 -0.26 -19.63 5.54
C VAL A 118 -0.78 -20.70 6.50
N LEU A 119 -0.80 -20.41 7.81
CA LEU A 119 -1.33 -21.33 8.82
C LEU A 119 -2.79 -21.67 8.52
N LEU A 120 -3.62 -20.67 8.24
CA LEU A 120 -5.04 -20.84 7.91
C LEU A 120 -5.23 -21.62 6.60
N LEU A 121 -4.33 -21.50 5.63
CA LEU A 121 -4.36 -22.27 4.40
C LEU A 121 -4.24 -23.79 4.72
N PHE A 122 -3.28 -24.16 5.56
CA PHE A 122 -3.13 -25.55 5.99
C PHE A 122 -4.33 -26.06 6.78
N VAL A 123 -4.92 -25.24 7.65
CA VAL A 123 -6.06 -25.63 8.49
C VAL A 123 -7.36 -25.75 7.68
N VAL A 124 -7.64 -24.78 6.78
CA VAL A 124 -8.92 -24.69 6.06
C VAL A 124 -8.93 -25.60 4.84
N VAL A 125 -7.85 -25.62 4.07
CA VAL A 125 -7.75 -26.38 2.82
C VAL A 125 -7.25 -27.79 3.06
N GLY A 126 -6.27 -27.95 3.94
CA GLY A 126 -5.63 -29.21 4.28
C GLY A 126 -4.48 -29.59 3.34
N PRO A 127 -3.48 -30.35 3.85
CA PRO A 127 -2.25 -30.63 3.11
C PRO A 127 -2.49 -31.43 1.82
N THR A 128 -3.43 -32.37 1.83
CA THR A 128 -3.73 -33.22 0.65
C THR A 128 -4.27 -32.40 -0.52
N HIS A 129 -5.21 -31.49 -0.25
CA HIS A 129 -5.77 -30.61 -1.30
C HIS A 129 -4.77 -29.56 -1.77
N LEU A 130 -3.84 -29.13 -0.91
CA LEU A 130 -2.75 -28.24 -1.31
C LEU A 130 -1.80 -28.91 -2.29
N GLN A 131 -1.44 -30.17 -2.04
CA GLN A 131 -0.63 -30.94 -2.98
C GLN A 131 -1.35 -31.09 -4.34
N SER A 132 -2.66 -31.43 -4.32
CA SER A 132 -3.46 -31.52 -5.54
C SER A 132 -3.53 -30.17 -6.28
N LEU A 133 -3.64 -29.05 -5.55
CA LEU A 133 -3.64 -27.71 -6.14
C LEU A 133 -2.30 -27.39 -6.81
N VAL A 134 -1.18 -27.64 -6.12
CA VAL A 134 0.17 -27.43 -6.69
C VAL A 134 0.35 -28.25 -7.95
N SER A 135 0.03 -29.55 -7.92
CA SER A 135 0.12 -30.43 -9.07
C SER A 135 -0.77 -29.98 -10.24
N ALA A 136 -1.99 -29.52 -9.95
CA ALA A 136 -2.89 -29.00 -10.97
C ALA A 136 -2.36 -27.71 -11.63
N VAL A 137 -1.79 -26.80 -10.83
CA VAL A 137 -1.19 -25.56 -11.34
C VAL A 137 0.04 -25.86 -12.18
N GLU A 138 0.94 -26.75 -11.73
CA GLU A 138 2.13 -27.16 -12.50
C GLU A 138 1.75 -27.77 -13.84
N GLN A 139 0.75 -28.66 -13.87
CA GLN A 139 0.26 -29.27 -15.12
C GLN A 139 -0.41 -28.23 -16.03
N ALA A 140 -1.15 -27.28 -15.47
CA ALA A 140 -1.81 -26.22 -16.23
C ALA A 140 -0.81 -25.24 -16.87
N GLN A 141 0.32 -24.94 -16.22
CA GLN A 141 1.35 -24.03 -16.75
C GLN A 141 1.98 -24.52 -18.08
N GLY A 142 2.00 -25.83 -18.31
CA GLY A 142 2.50 -26.41 -19.56
C GLY A 142 1.49 -26.43 -20.72
N GLN A 143 0.25 -26.00 -20.51
CA GLN A 143 -0.85 -26.14 -21.48
C GLN A 143 -1.30 -24.78 -22.01
N THR A 144 -1.47 -24.68 -23.34
CA THR A 144 -2.03 -23.46 -24.00
C THR A 144 -3.50 -23.23 -23.60
N LYS A 145 -4.22 -24.32 -23.28
CA LYS A 145 -5.58 -24.30 -22.72
C LYS A 145 -5.62 -25.33 -21.59
N PRO A 146 -5.53 -24.92 -20.33
CA PRO A 146 -5.61 -25.84 -19.20
C PRO A 146 -6.93 -26.60 -19.18
N ASP A 147 -6.84 -27.93 -18.96
CA ASP A 147 -8.03 -28.77 -18.83
C ASP A 147 -8.72 -28.45 -17.49
N PRO A 148 -10.00 -28.03 -17.48
CA PRO A 148 -10.76 -27.78 -16.25
C PRO A 148 -10.82 -28.99 -15.31
N SER A 149 -10.70 -30.21 -15.82
CA SER A 149 -10.71 -31.44 -15.01
C SER A 149 -9.55 -31.54 -14.01
N LEU A 150 -8.43 -30.84 -14.27
CA LEU A 150 -7.29 -30.75 -13.35
C LEU A 150 -7.69 -30.15 -11.99
N PHE A 151 -8.72 -29.32 -11.98
CA PHE A 151 -9.21 -28.63 -10.78
C PHE A 151 -10.45 -29.28 -10.16
N ALA A 152 -10.95 -30.40 -10.71
CA ALA A 152 -12.21 -31.03 -10.28
C ALA A 152 -12.21 -31.55 -8.84
N GLY A 153 -11.04 -31.90 -8.27
CA GLY A 153 -10.90 -32.37 -6.89
C GLY A 153 -10.59 -31.29 -5.86
N ILE A 154 -10.48 -30.04 -6.27
CA ILE A 154 -10.06 -28.94 -5.38
C ILE A 154 -11.28 -28.33 -4.67
N PRO A 155 -11.25 -28.18 -3.34
CA PRO A 155 -12.36 -27.64 -2.58
C PRO A 155 -12.47 -26.11 -2.74
N MET A 156 -13.00 -25.63 -3.87
CA MET A 156 -13.10 -24.21 -4.22
C MET A 156 -13.81 -23.38 -3.14
N GLY A 157 -14.82 -23.94 -2.48
CA GLY A 157 -15.50 -23.27 -1.37
C GLY A 157 -14.60 -22.98 -0.17
N ARG A 158 -13.69 -23.93 0.18
CA ARG A 158 -12.72 -23.73 1.25
C ARG A 158 -11.64 -22.71 0.86
N LEU A 159 -11.18 -22.74 -0.39
CA LEU A 159 -10.25 -21.73 -0.91
C LEU A 159 -10.87 -20.33 -0.91
N PHE A 160 -12.14 -20.23 -1.31
CA PHE A 160 -12.86 -18.96 -1.27
C PHE A 160 -13.03 -18.45 0.17
N LEU A 161 -13.41 -19.32 1.12
CA LEU A 161 -13.48 -18.97 2.52
C LEU A 161 -12.11 -18.50 3.06
N TRP A 162 -11.05 -19.24 2.75
CA TRP A 162 -9.69 -18.86 3.12
C TRP A 162 -9.33 -17.48 2.56
N LEU A 163 -9.62 -17.23 1.27
CA LEU A 163 -9.37 -15.93 0.63
C LEU A 163 -10.09 -14.78 1.36
N LEU A 164 -11.36 -14.96 1.72
CA LEU A 164 -12.13 -13.95 2.46
C LEU A 164 -11.49 -13.67 3.83
N VAL A 165 -11.06 -14.71 4.54
CA VAL A 165 -10.40 -14.56 5.85
C VAL A 165 -9.05 -13.85 5.69
N VAL A 166 -8.25 -14.20 4.69
CA VAL A 166 -6.96 -13.55 4.41
C VAL A 166 -7.15 -12.08 4.07
N ILE A 167 -8.17 -11.73 3.28
CA ILE A 167 -8.51 -10.33 2.99
C ILE A 167 -8.85 -9.59 4.31
N ALA A 168 -9.68 -10.18 5.17
CA ALA A 168 -10.02 -9.58 6.45
C ALA A 168 -8.79 -9.37 7.35
N VAL A 169 -7.92 -10.37 7.46
CA VAL A 169 -6.65 -10.29 8.19
C VAL A 169 -5.73 -9.22 7.60
N GLY A 170 -5.64 -9.13 6.27
CA GLY A 170 -4.86 -8.11 5.57
C GLY A 170 -5.37 -6.69 5.83
N ILE A 171 -6.69 -6.49 5.84
CA ILE A 171 -7.31 -5.20 6.20
C ILE A 171 -6.95 -4.81 7.64
N VAL A 172 -7.06 -5.76 8.59
CA VAL A 172 -6.68 -5.52 9.99
C VAL A 172 -5.19 -5.17 10.11
N ALA A 173 -4.30 -5.88 9.40
CA ALA A 173 -2.88 -5.56 9.35
C ALA A 173 -2.64 -4.17 8.72
N GLY A 174 -3.41 -3.79 7.70
CA GLY A 174 -3.40 -2.46 7.07
C GLY A 174 -3.75 -1.34 8.05
N PHE A 175 -4.65 -1.57 9.00
CA PHE A 175 -5.00 -0.57 10.02
C PHE A 175 -3.83 -0.17 10.92
N PHE A 176 -2.86 -1.08 11.15
CA PHE A 176 -1.66 -0.75 11.90
C PHE A 176 -0.70 0.17 11.13
N THR A 177 -0.77 0.20 9.79
CA THR A 177 0.21 0.92 8.96
C THR A 177 -0.36 2.16 8.29
N PHE A 178 -1.68 2.26 8.12
CA PHE A 178 -2.35 3.27 7.30
C PHE A 178 -1.96 4.71 7.64
N THR A 179 -1.98 5.09 8.92
CA THR A 179 -1.55 6.42 9.38
C THR A 179 -0.25 6.38 10.18
N ALA A 180 0.32 5.18 10.44
CA ALA A 180 1.55 5.05 11.21
C ALA A 180 2.78 5.57 10.43
N ILE A 181 2.84 5.32 9.12
CA ILE A 181 3.97 5.80 8.30
C ILE A 181 4.04 7.34 8.33
N PRO A 182 2.96 8.09 7.99
CA PRO A 182 3.01 9.54 8.12
C PRO A 182 3.24 10.01 9.57
N ASP A 183 2.68 9.32 10.59
CA ASP A 183 2.92 9.66 11.99
C ASP A 183 4.41 9.58 12.34
N MET A 184 5.10 8.50 11.99
CA MET A 184 6.54 8.35 12.18
C MET A 184 7.37 9.34 11.34
N MET A 185 6.91 9.71 10.15
CA MET A 185 7.63 10.67 9.30
C MET A 185 7.56 12.09 9.86
N PHE A 186 6.45 12.48 10.46
CA PHE A 186 6.19 13.87 10.84
C PHE A 186 6.21 14.12 12.35
N SER A 187 6.40 13.08 13.17
CA SER A 187 6.58 13.18 14.62
C SER A 187 7.75 12.29 15.09
N ASP A 188 8.11 12.42 16.36
CA ASP A 188 9.11 11.56 17.00
C ASP A 188 8.51 10.29 17.63
N THR A 189 7.24 9.98 17.29
CA THR A 189 6.54 8.81 17.80
C THR A 189 7.29 7.53 17.44
N GLY A 190 7.48 6.64 18.42
CA GLY A 190 8.08 5.34 18.19
C GLY A 190 7.17 4.43 17.35
N ALA A 191 7.75 3.47 16.63
CA ALA A 191 7.04 2.62 15.68
C ALA A 191 5.81 1.91 16.28
N ILE A 192 5.98 1.27 17.43
CA ILE A 192 4.89 0.51 18.09
C ILE A 192 3.74 1.44 18.51
N GLU A 193 4.07 2.63 19.04
CA GLU A 193 3.03 3.59 19.43
C GLU A 193 2.33 4.19 18.22
N ALA A 194 3.05 4.54 17.15
CA ALA A 194 2.46 4.98 15.88
C ALA A 194 1.51 3.93 15.29
N MET A 195 1.90 2.65 15.31
CA MET A 195 1.03 1.55 14.85
C MET A 195 -0.21 1.38 15.72
N LYS A 196 -0.09 1.46 17.06
CA LYS A 196 -1.24 1.41 17.97
C LYS A 196 -2.18 2.60 17.76
N ARG A 197 -1.63 3.80 17.56
CA ARG A 197 -2.40 5.02 17.24
C ARG A 197 -3.15 4.86 15.92
N SER A 198 -2.46 4.36 14.88
CA SER A 198 -3.06 4.08 13.58
C SER A 198 -4.24 3.09 13.67
N PHE A 199 -4.03 1.96 14.33
CA PHE A 199 -5.07 0.95 14.52
C PHE A 199 -6.29 1.52 15.24
N ARG A 200 -6.09 2.22 16.37
CA ARG A 200 -7.20 2.83 17.12
C ARG A 200 -7.92 3.90 16.30
N ALA A 201 -7.18 4.72 15.53
CA ALA A 201 -7.76 5.75 14.67
C ALA A 201 -8.63 5.12 13.57
N CYS A 202 -8.15 4.04 12.92
CA CYS A 202 -8.92 3.31 11.92
C CYS A 202 -10.18 2.68 12.52
N MET A 203 -10.06 1.99 13.66
CA MET A 203 -11.20 1.35 14.34
C MET A 203 -12.25 2.36 14.83
N ALA A 204 -11.83 3.54 15.29
CA ALA A 204 -12.74 4.59 15.71
C ALA A 204 -13.48 5.26 14.53
N ASN A 205 -12.98 5.09 13.28
CA ASN A 205 -13.46 5.76 12.08
C ASN A 205 -13.74 4.77 10.93
N LEU A 206 -14.23 3.57 11.24
CA LEU A 206 -14.49 2.51 10.25
C LEU A 206 -15.32 2.98 9.06
N GLY A 207 -16.34 3.81 9.29
CA GLY A 207 -17.20 4.33 8.21
C GLY A 207 -16.41 5.15 7.17
N ALA A 208 -15.47 5.98 7.61
CA ALA A 208 -14.60 6.76 6.71
C ALA A 208 -13.57 5.85 6.01
N ILE A 209 -13.01 4.89 6.71
CA ILE A 209 -12.05 3.91 6.16
C ILE A 209 -12.72 3.04 5.09
N VAL A 210 -13.91 2.50 5.37
CA VAL A 210 -14.66 1.67 4.40
C VAL A 210 -15.00 2.50 3.16
N LEU A 211 -15.53 3.72 3.33
CA LEU A 211 -15.84 4.60 2.20
C LEU A 211 -14.57 4.93 1.38
N PHE A 212 -13.46 5.22 2.05
CA PHE A 212 -12.17 5.46 1.38
C PHE A 212 -11.76 4.26 0.50
N PHE A 213 -11.76 3.04 1.06
CA PHE A 213 -11.36 1.85 0.30
C PHE A 213 -12.32 1.53 -0.84
N VAL A 214 -13.63 1.67 -0.65
CA VAL A 214 -14.62 1.49 -1.73
C VAL A 214 -14.35 2.46 -2.87
N LEU A 215 -14.18 3.74 -2.56
CA LEU A 215 -13.89 4.76 -3.57
C LEU A 215 -12.51 4.57 -4.21
N LEU A 216 -11.52 4.12 -3.44
CA LEU A 216 -10.19 3.80 -3.96
C LEU A 216 -10.24 2.65 -4.97
N VAL A 217 -11.04 1.60 -4.70
CA VAL A 217 -11.24 0.49 -5.65
C VAL A 217 -11.89 0.98 -6.94
N ILE A 218 -12.94 1.80 -6.84
CA ILE A 218 -13.59 2.40 -8.01
C ILE A 218 -12.61 3.25 -8.81
N ALA A 219 -11.82 4.10 -8.12
CA ALA A 219 -10.81 4.92 -8.76
C ALA A 219 -9.71 4.06 -9.40
N ALA A 220 -9.25 3.00 -8.74
CA ALA A 220 -8.24 2.09 -9.27
C ALA A 220 -8.73 1.37 -10.54
N ILE A 221 -10.00 0.95 -10.58
CA ILE A 221 -10.61 0.36 -11.78
C ILE A 221 -10.62 1.40 -12.92
N ALA A 222 -11.05 2.63 -12.66
CA ALA A 222 -11.08 3.68 -13.67
C ALA A 222 -9.67 4.00 -14.20
N ILE A 223 -8.68 4.11 -13.30
CA ILE A 223 -7.27 4.32 -13.68
C ILE A 223 -6.76 3.13 -14.51
N THR A 224 -7.07 1.89 -14.10
CA THR A 224 -6.68 0.69 -14.85
C THR A 224 -7.22 0.72 -16.27
N ILE A 225 -8.50 1.03 -16.45
CA ILE A 225 -9.11 1.13 -17.79
C ILE A 225 -8.39 2.20 -18.63
N ALA A 226 -8.15 3.38 -18.06
CA ALA A 226 -7.47 4.47 -18.77
C ALA A 226 -6.03 4.09 -19.16
N VAL A 227 -5.28 3.47 -18.25
CA VAL A 227 -3.91 3.03 -18.50
C VAL A 227 -3.85 1.89 -19.53
N GLN A 228 -4.83 0.98 -19.51
CA GLN A 228 -4.91 -0.12 -20.49
C GLN A 228 -5.20 0.40 -21.91
N ILE A 229 -5.95 1.48 -22.06
CA ILE A 229 -6.14 2.12 -23.39
C ILE A 229 -4.80 2.61 -23.93
N VAL A 230 -4.00 3.30 -23.09
CA VAL A 230 -2.63 3.73 -23.46
C VAL A 230 -1.75 2.51 -23.76
N GLY A 231 -1.82 1.48 -22.91
CA GLY A 231 -1.09 0.23 -23.09
C GLY A 231 -1.39 -0.45 -24.42
N PHE A 232 -2.67 -0.48 -24.83
CA PHE A 232 -3.07 -1.03 -26.12
C PHE A 232 -2.41 -0.30 -27.30
N ILE A 233 -2.33 1.03 -27.24
CA ILE A 233 -1.63 1.83 -28.27
C ILE A 233 -0.14 1.47 -28.29
N VAL A 234 0.49 1.36 -27.12
CA VAL A 234 1.92 0.97 -27.01
C VAL A 234 2.14 -0.44 -27.58
N ARG A 235 1.21 -1.37 -27.32
CA ARG A 235 1.29 -2.74 -27.87
C ARG A 235 1.32 -2.76 -29.40
N LEU A 236 0.51 -1.93 -30.04
CA LEU A 236 0.45 -1.83 -31.51
C LEU A 236 1.75 -1.29 -32.12
N ILE A 237 2.47 -0.43 -31.40
CA ILE A 237 3.68 0.26 -31.89
C ILE A 237 4.95 -0.51 -31.51
N ALA A 238 5.04 -0.97 -30.26
CA ALA A 238 6.27 -1.47 -29.64
C ALA A 238 6.15 -2.91 -29.08
N GLY A 239 4.98 -3.54 -29.25
CA GLY A 239 4.76 -4.94 -28.85
C GLY A 239 4.33 -5.10 -27.38
N GLU A 240 4.10 -6.38 -27.01
CA GLU A 240 3.50 -6.74 -25.71
C GLU A 240 4.38 -6.43 -24.52
N THR A 241 5.69 -6.69 -24.62
CA THR A 241 6.64 -6.42 -23.55
C THR A 241 6.65 -4.93 -23.20
N ALA A 242 6.74 -4.04 -24.21
CA ALA A 242 6.70 -2.61 -24.00
C ALA A 242 5.38 -2.15 -23.35
N MET A 243 4.25 -2.73 -23.76
CA MET A 243 2.95 -2.50 -23.12
C MET A 243 3.00 -2.78 -21.63
N LEU A 244 3.51 -3.95 -21.21
CA LEU A 244 3.55 -4.35 -19.80
C LEU A 244 4.37 -3.37 -18.97
N PHE A 245 5.54 -2.95 -19.46
CA PHE A 245 6.39 -1.96 -18.79
C PHE A 245 5.68 -0.62 -18.64
N VAL A 246 5.12 -0.09 -19.73
CA VAL A 246 4.46 1.22 -19.73
C VAL A 246 3.23 1.21 -18.83
N VAL A 247 2.39 0.18 -18.90
CA VAL A 247 1.20 0.02 -18.06
C VAL A 247 1.57 0.02 -16.59
N GLN A 248 2.58 -0.75 -16.19
CA GLN A 248 3.02 -0.82 -14.79
C GLN A 248 3.55 0.52 -14.29
N ILE A 249 4.39 1.19 -15.07
CA ILE A 249 4.96 2.50 -14.68
C ILE A 249 3.85 3.56 -14.59
N LEU A 250 2.95 3.64 -15.58
CA LEU A 250 1.84 4.60 -15.56
C LEU A 250 0.87 4.35 -14.41
N MET A 251 0.56 3.06 -14.13
CA MET A 251 -0.27 2.70 -13.00
C MET A 251 0.32 3.24 -11.69
N MET A 252 1.62 3.01 -11.46
CA MET A 252 2.31 3.48 -10.26
C MET A 252 2.45 5.01 -10.24
N ALA A 253 2.67 5.65 -11.39
CA ALA A 253 2.76 7.10 -11.52
C ALA A 253 1.48 7.83 -11.08
N VAL A 254 0.33 7.18 -11.18
CA VAL A 254 -0.96 7.76 -10.78
C VAL A 254 -1.40 7.25 -9.41
N LEU A 255 -1.43 5.91 -9.22
CA LEU A 255 -2.03 5.30 -8.04
C LEU A 255 -1.23 5.59 -6.76
N MET A 256 0.11 5.49 -6.82
CA MET A 256 0.94 5.69 -5.62
C MET A 256 0.86 7.11 -5.05
N PRO A 257 0.97 8.20 -5.85
CA PRO A 257 0.75 9.55 -5.33
C PRO A 257 -0.64 9.77 -4.75
N VAL A 258 -1.68 9.20 -5.37
CA VAL A 258 -3.06 9.34 -4.89
C VAL A 258 -3.23 8.65 -3.54
N VAL A 259 -2.75 7.40 -3.40
CA VAL A 259 -2.86 6.63 -2.14
C VAL A 259 -2.03 7.29 -1.03
N THR A 260 -0.77 7.65 -1.30
CA THR A 260 0.11 8.25 -0.29
C THR A 260 -0.35 9.66 0.12
N GLY A 261 -0.89 10.44 -0.83
CA GLY A 261 -1.55 11.70 -0.55
C GLY A 261 -2.80 11.54 0.30
N ALA A 262 -3.63 10.53 0.04
CA ALA A 262 -4.79 10.21 0.87
C ALA A 262 -4.38 9.77 2.29
N MET A 263 -3.33 8.94 2.43
CA MET A 263 -2.77 8.56 3.74
C MET A 263 -2.29 9.79 4.53
N TYR A 264 -1.66 10.76 3.86
CA TYR A 264 -1.24 12.02 4.45
C TYR A 264 -2.45 12.83 4.98
N PHE A 265 -3.52 12.98 4.18
CA PHE A 265 -4.72 13.69 4.63
C PHE A 265 -5.47 12.95 5.74
N ALA A 266 -5.53 11.62 5.68
CA ALA A 266 -6.11 10.82 6.75
C ALA A 266 -5.34 11.03 8.07
N TRP A 267 -4.01 10.97 8.05
CA TRP A 267 -3.18 11.25 9.22
C TRP A 267 -3.41 12.67 9.75
N LYS A 268 -3.46 13.67 8.87
CA LYS A 268 -3.67 15.08 9.22
C LYS A 268 -5.01 15.29 9.96
N GLN A 269 -6.07 14.58 9.55
CA GLN A 269 -7.38 14.69 10.18
C GLN A 269 -7.53 13.82 11.43
N LEU A 270 -6.97 12.62 11.44
CA LEU A 270 -7.22 11.63 12.50
C LEU A 270 -6.24 11.77 13.67
N ILE A 271 -4.99 12.16 13.40
CA ILE A 271 -3.89 12.16 14.38
C ILE A 271 -3.33 13.58 14.61
N ALA A 272 -2.83 14.26 13.58
CA ALA A 272 -2.20 15.57 13.75
C ALA A 272 -3.14 16.65 14.31
N GLY A 273 -4.43 16.59 13.96
CA GLY A 273 -5.45 17.49 14.51
C GLY A 273 -5.75 17.27 15.99
N SER A 274 -5.43 16.09 16.56
CA SER A 274 -5.59 15.80 17.98
C SER A 274 -4.46 16.37 18.83
N ASP A 275 -3.25 16.42 18.28
CA ASP A 275 -2.08 16.96 18.99
C ASP A 275 -2.13 18.51 19.06
N ALA A 276 -2.76 19.18 18.09
CA ALA A 276 -3.00 20.62 18.11
C ALA A 276 -4.07 21.07 19.12
N SER A 277 -4.90 20.16 19.62
CA SER A 277 -5.96 20.42 20.60
C SER A 277 -5.59 19.99 22.03
N ALA A 278 -4.39 19.44 22.25
CA ALA A 278 -3.89 19.22 23.61
C ALA A 278 -3.68 20.59 24.28
N PRO A 279 -4.26 20.85 25.47
CA PRO A 279 -4.03 22.10 26.17
C PRO A 279 -2.53 22.23 26.44
N VAL A 280 -1.97 23.35 25.98
CA VAL A 280 -0.60 23.73 26.36
C VAL A 280 -0.61 23.81 27.88
N ASN A 281 0.13 22.92 28.53
CA ASN A 281 0.29 22.96 29.98
C ASN A 281 1.03 24.26 30.33
N ARG A 282 0.27 25.27 30.74
CA ARG A 282 0.82 26.61 31.12
C ARG A 282 1.61 26.59 32.41
N ASP A 283 1.63 25.47 33.10
CA ASP A 283 2.27 25.37 34.43
C ASP A 283 3.81 25.30 34.36
N SER A 284 4.39 25.10 33.16
CA SER A 284 5.86 25.06 32.98
C SER A 284 6.50 26.42 32.65
N ILE A 285 5.72 27.51 32.60
CA ILE A 285 6.24 28.86 32.25
C ILE A 285 6.41 29.77 33.49
N VAL A 286 6.05 29.29 34.67
CA VAL A 286 6.12 30.11 35.90
C VAL A 286 7.36 29.82 36.75
N GLU A 287 8.22 28.88 36.38
CA GLU A 287 9.50 28.62 37.06
C GLU A 287 10.68 28.82 36.07
N ALA A 288 10.93 30.08 35.70
CA ALA A 288 12.20 30.52 35.12
C ALA A 288 12.41 32.01 35.42
#